data_4c42192a2059662a9b835a9009fa9c3e
#
_entry.id   4c42192a2059662a9b835a9009fa9c3e
#
_cell.length_a   1.000
_cell.length_b   1.000
_cell.length_c   1.000
_cell.angle_alpha   90.00
_cell.angle_beta   90.00
_cell.angle_gamma   90.00
#
_symmetry.space_group_name_H-M   'P 1'
#
loop_
_entity.id
_entity.type
_entity.pdbx_description
1 polymer ?
#
loop_
_entity_poly.entity_id
_entity_poly.type
_entity_poly.pdbx_seq_one_letter_code
_entity_poly.pdbx_strand_id
1 'polypeptide(L)'
;MPNFASVFGYINASWTLKADLICNYVCRLLNFMDRKGVRQVTPKPSLGKNGGERAVAPFVENFTPGYIQRALASWPKQGAKKPWRVYQNYFRDTISLKWTRVDDEGLEFSNPAGAAAQKPKSLKEVAASS
;
A
#
# COMPACT_ATOMS: atom_id res chain seq x y z
N MET A 1 -1.06 -7.35 -8.25
CA MET A 1 -0.74 -8.53 -7.43
C MET A 1 -1.53 -8.42 -6.13
N PRO A 2 -2.29 -9.44 -5.73
CA PRO A 2 -2.96 -9.45 -4.44
C PRO A 2 -1.94 -9.67 -3.30
N ASN A 3 -2.25 -9.11 -2.13
CA ASN A 3 -1.47 -9.29 -0.90
C ASN A 3 0.02 -8.92 -1.01
N PHE A 4 0.37 -8.00 -1.90
CA PHE A 4 1.73 -7.53 -2.07
C PHE A 4 1.87 -6.09 -1.55
N ALA A 5 2.80 -5.87 -0.65
CA ALA A 5 3.17 -4.55 -0.15
C ALA A 5 4.65 -4.29 -0.43
N SER A 6 4.96 -3.13 -1.00
CA SER A 6 6.33 -2.70 -1.26
C SER A 6 6.70 -1.56 -0.29
N VAL A 7 7.87 -1.69 0.31
CA VAL A 7 8.41 -0.65 1.20
C VAL A 7 9.49 0.12 0.45
N PHE A 8 9.25 1.41 0.27
CA PHE A 8 10.21 2.33 -0.32
C PHE A 8 10.34 3.58 0.56
N GLY A 9 11.54 3.84 1.04
CA GLY A 9 11.82 4.94 1.96
C GLY A 9 11.90 6.31 1.30
N TYR A 10 12.29 7.31 2.09
CA TYR A 10 12.58 8.65 1.58
C TYR A 10 13.94 8.68 0.90
N ILE A 11 14.03 9.48 -0.17
CA ILE A 11 15.30 9.79 -0.82
C ILE A 11 15.94 11.07 -0.28
N ASN A 12 15.14 11.92 0.37
CA ASN A 12 15.52 13.22 0.93
C ASN A 12 15.50 13.27 2.46
N ALA A 13 15.25 12.12 3.12
CA ALA A 13 15.20 11.98 4.57
C ALA A 13 15.59 10.55 4.96
N SER A 14 15.54 10.22 6.26
CA SER A 14 15.81 8.87 6.73
C SER A 14 14.85 7.86 6.10
N TRP A 15 15.40 6.81 5.49
CA TRP A 15 14.67 5.71 4.89
C TRP A 15 13.67 5.06 5.85
N THR A 16 14.11 4.86 7.11
CA THR A 16 13.34 4.16 8.14
C THR A 16 12.05 4.89 8.53
N LEU A 17 12.01 6.21 8.45
CA LEU A 17 10.81 7.00 8.77
C LEU A 17 9.62 6.59 7.89
N LYS A 18 9.84 6.41 6.60
CA LYS A 18 8.77 5.99 5.69
C LYS A 18 8.48 4.50 5.80
N ALA A 19 9.51 3.69 6.00
CA ALA A 19 9.35 2.26 6.24
C ALA A 19 8.43 1.99 7.44
N ASP A 20 8.63 2.70 8.55
CA ASP A 20 7.78 2.60 9.74
C ASP A 20 6.33 2.98 9.45
N LEU A 21 6.08 4.07 8.72
CA LEU A 21 4.73 4.47 8.32
C LEU A 21 4.04 3.43 7.44
N ILE A 22 4.76 2.84 6.49
CA ILE A 22 4.22 1.80 5.61
C ILE A 22 3.92 0.53 6.41
N CYS A 23 4.82 0.09 7.29
CA CYS A 23 4.60 -1.08 8.15
C CYS A 23 3.38 -0.88 9.05
N ASN A 24 3.22 0.28 9.66
CA ASN A 24 2.04 0.62 10.45
C ASN A 24 0.75 0.57 9.62
N TYR A 25 0.78 1.09 8.39
CA TYR A 25 -0.35 1.02 7.48
C TYR A 25 -0.72 -0.43 7.13
N VAL A 26 0.28 -1.26 6.82
CA VAL A 26 0.08 -2.69 6.50
C VAL A 26 -0.50 -3.44 7.70
N CYS A 27 0.00 -3.22 8.92
CA CYS A 27 -0.57 -3.81 10.13
C CYS A 27 -2.05 -3.41 10.33
N ARG A 28 -2.39 -2.15 10.11
CA ARG A 28 -3.78 -1.68 10.17
C ARG A 28 -4.66 -2.34 9.10
N LEU A 29 -4.13 -2.52 7.91
CA LEU A 29 -4.80 -3.18 6.80
C LEU A 29 -5.07 -4.66 7.12
N LEU A 30 -4.08 -5.39 7.64
CA LEU A 30 -4.23 -6.78 8.07
C LEU A 30 -5.28 -6.91 9.17
N ASN A 31 -5.23 -6.07 10.20
CA ASN A 31 -6.24 -6.05 11.26
C ASN A 31 -7.65 -5.72 10.73
N PHE A 32 -7.75 -4.89 9.71
CA PHE A 32 -9.03 -4.61 9.04
C PHE A 32 -9.53 -5.83 8.27
N MET A 33 -8.65 -6.51 7.52
CA MET A 33 -8.97 -7.73 6.77
C MET A 33 -9.46 -8.82 7.72
N ASP A 34 -8.79 -9.05 8.84
CA ASP A 34 -9.18 -10.03 9.85
C ASP A 34 -10.57 -9.75 10.42
N ARG A 35 -10.85 -8.49 10.79
CA ARG A 35 -12.17 -8.09 11.28
C ARG A 35 -13.29 -8.27 10.25
N LYS A 36 -12.96 -8.11 8.97
CA LYS A 36 -13.92 -8.28 7.85
C LYS A 36 -14.02 -9.72 7.38
N GLY A 37 -13.16 -10.63 7.84
CA GLY A 37 -13.11 -12.01 7.38
C GLY A 37 -12.68 -12.14 5.92
N VAL A 38 -11.88 -11.18 5.41
CA VAL A 38 -11.35 -11.19 4.04
C VAL A 38 -9.88 -11.55 4.03
N ARG A 39 -9.46 -12.33 3.04
CA ARG A 39 -8.09 -12.86 2.96
C ARG A 39 -7.27 -12.30 1.81
N GLN A 40 -7.91 -11.58 0.93
CA GLN A 40 -7.25 -11.02 -0.22
C GLN A 40 -7.57 -9.53 -0.35
N VAL A 41 -6.53 -8.74 -0.52
CA VAL A 41 -6.62 -7.35 -0.92
C VAL A 41 -5.87 -7.17 -2.24
N THR A 42 -6.56 -6.61 -3.22
CA THR A 42 -6.00 -6.36 -4.54
C THR A 42 -6.06 -4.87 -4.80
N PRO A 43 -4.92 -4.26 -5.12
CA PRO A 43 -4.89 -2.88 -5.56
C PRO A 43 -5.67 -2.71 -6.86
N LYS A 44 -6.64 -1.79 -6.86
CA LYS A 44 -7.46 -1.48 -8.03
C LYS A 44 -7.16 -0.07 -8.52
N PRO A 45 -6.68 0.10 -9.73
CA PRO A 45 -6.54 1.45 -10.28
C PRO A 45 -7.93 2.06 -10.41
N SER A 46 -8.21 3.16 -9.69
CA SER A 46 -9.47 3.87 -9.89
C SER A 46 -9.40 4.58 -11.23
N LEU A 47 -10.23 4.18 -12.16
CA LEU A 47 -10.45 4.90 -13.41
C LEU A 47 -10.97 6.31 -13.10
N GLY A 48 -10.44 7.32 -13.76
CA GLY A 48 -10.96 8.68 -13.67
C GLY A 48 -12.44 8.72 -14.06
N LYS A 49 -13.18 9.75 -13.64
CA LYS A 49 -14.63 9.90 -13.91
C LYS A 49 -15.01 9.74 -15.38
N ASN A 50 -14.07 9.86 -16.30
CA ASN A 50 -14.29 9.76 -17.75
C ASN A 50 -13.64 8.51 -18.39
N GLY A 51 -13.30 7.48 -17.60
CA GLY A 51 -12.69 6.26 -18.16
C GLY A 51 -11.28 6.45 -18.76
N GLY A 52 -10.72 7.64 -18.70
CA GLY A 52 -9.39 7.96 -19.24
C GLY A 52 -8.25 7.38 -18.38
N GLU A 53 -7.16 7.03 -19.04
CA GLU A 53 -5.91 6.65 -18.37
C GLU A 53 -5.51 7.74 -17.38
N ARG A 54 -5.19 7.33 -16.17
CA ARG A 54 -4.67 8.24 -15.17
C ARG A 54 -3.34 8.84 -15.61
N ALA A 55 -3.19 10.11 -15.34
CA ALA A 55 -1.88 10.74 -15.37
C ALA A 55 -0.92 9.96 -14.45
N VAL A 56 0.02 9.25 -15.04
CA VAL A 56 1.03 8.44 -14.36
C VAL A 56 2.31 9.26 -14.36
N ALA A 57 2.82 9.53 -13.18
CA ALA A 57 4.10 10.18 -13.00
C ALA A 57 5.22 9.13 -12.82
N PRO A 58 6.49 9.47 -13.08
CA PRO A 58 7.60 8.61 -12.70
C PRO A 58 7.55 8.29 -11.21
N PHE A 59 8.01 7.09 -10.82
CA PHE A 59 8.00 6.63 -9.43
C PHE A 59 8.75 7.58 -8.48
N VAL A 60 9.81 8.21 -8.98
CA VAL A 60 10.59 9.22 -8.27
C VAL A 60 10.68 10.46 -9.14
N GLU A 61 10.19 11.58 -8.66
CA GLU A 61 10.32 12.90 -9.28
C GLU A 61 11.59 13.58 -8.76
N ASN A 62 12.31 14.30 -9.63
CA ASN A 62 13.48 15.11 -9.27
C ASN A 62 14.69 14.35 -8.68
N PHE A 63 14.89 13.10 -9.05
CA PHE A 63 16.04 12.33 -8.62
C PHE A 63 17.08 12.22 -9.76
N THR A 64 18.23 12.85 -9.58
CA THR A 64 19.24 13.10 -10.60
C THR A 64 20.28 12.01 -10.88
N PRO A 65 20.51 10.95 -10.06
CA PRO A 65 21.52 9.95 -10.39
C PRO A 65 21.28 9.28 -11.74
N GLY A 66 22.29 9.29 -12.61
CA GLY A 66 22.18 8.86 -14.00
C GLY A 66 21.76 7.38 -14.18
N TYR A 67 22.07 6.50 -13.23
CA TYR A 67 21.64 5.11 -13.28
C TYR A 67 20.13 4.96 -13.08
N ILE A 68 19.52 5.81 -12.25
CA ILE A 68 18.07 5.83 -12.05
C ILE A 68 17.38 6.39 -13.29
N GLN A 69 17.92 7.47 -13.85
CA GLN A 69 17.38 8.06 -15.08
C GLN A 69 17.27 7.02 -16.21
N ARG A 70 18.29 6.17 -16.36
CA ARG A 70 18.27 5.07 -17.34
C ARG A 70 17.26 3.97 -17.02
N ALA A 71 16.97 3.75 -15.74
CA ALA A 71 16.04 2.72 -15.30
C ALA A 71 14.58 3.19 -15.23
N LEU A 72 14.30 4.50 -15.25
CA LEU A 72 12.95 5.07 -15.09
C LEU A 72 11.92 4.51 -16.09
N ALA A 73 12.36 4.17 -17.31
CA ALA A 73 11.47 3.61 -18.32
C ALA A 73 10.90 2.23 -17.93
N SER A 74 11.70 1.43 -17.22
CA SER A 74 11.34 0.08 -16.76
C SER A 74 10.77 0.04 -15.33
N TRP A 75 10.85 1.16 -14.62
CA TRP A 75 10.35 1.23 -13.24
C TRP A 75 8.84 1.38 -13.18
N PRO A 76 8.20 0.92 -12.08
CA PRO A 76 6.80 1.16 -11.84
C PRO A 76 6.50 2.67 -11.89
N LYS A 77 5.33 3.03 -12.38
CA LYS A 77 4.86 4.41 -12.40
C LYS A 77 3.91 4.65 -11.22
N GLN A 78 3.92 5.86 -10.68
CA GLN A 78 2.99 6.21 -9.61
C GLN A 78 1.67 6.77 -10.15
N GLY A 79 0.59 6.53 -9.43
CA GLY A 79 -0.72 7.09 -9.75
C GLY A 79 -0.91 8.51 -9.24
N ALA A 80 -2.01 9.14 -9.65
CA ALA A 80 -2.35 10.50 -9.25
C ALA A 80 -2.91 10.59 -7.82
N LYS A 81 -3.51 9.51 -7.31
CA LYS A 81 -4.18 9.46 -5.99
C LYS A 81 -3.55 8.39 -5.09
N LYS A 82 -3.80 8.48 -3.79
CA LYS A 82 -3.52 7.42 -2.81
C LYS A 82 -4.26 6.12 -3.18
N PRO A 83 -3.74 4.96 -2.81
CA PRO A 83 -2.44 4.69 -2.19
C PRO A 83 -1.28 4.67 -3.18
N TRP A 84 -1.54 5.05 -4.44
CA TRP A 84 -0.63 4.92 -5.59
C TRP A 84 0.34 6.07 -5.76
N ARG A 85 0.18 7.16 -4.99
CA ARG A 85 1.08 8.29 -5.03
C ARG A 85 2.13 8.22 -3.93
N VAL A 86 3.39 8.34 -4.32
CA VAL A 86 4.53 8.40 -3.41
C VAL A 86 4.83 9.87 -3.08
N TYR A 87 4.49 10.30 -1.86
CA TYR A 87 4.89 11.61 -1.37
C TYR A 87 6.28 11.51 -0.75
N GLN A 88 7.16 12.45 -1.07
CA GLN A 88 8.48 12.59 -0.46
C GLN A 88 8.43 13.64 0.68
N ASN A 89 7.38 13.57 1.50
CA ASN A 89 7.15 14.50 2.61
C ASN A 89 6.59 13.75 3.82
N TYR A 90 7.40 13.68 4.89
CA TYR A 90 7.08 12.92 6.09
C TYR A 90 5.75 13.34 6.75
N PHE A 91 5.48 14.64 6.82
CA PHE A 91 4.27 15.16 7.46
C PHE A 91 3.00 14.75 6.69
N ARG A 92 3.02 14.90 5.37
CA ARG A 92 1.90 14.47 4.49
C ARG A 92 1.71 12.96 4.53
N ASP A 93 2.81 12.20 4.53
CA ASP A 93 2.76 10.75 4.60
C ASP A 93 2.25 10.26 5.95
N THR A 94 2.62 10.91 7.06
CA THR A 94 2.11 10.60 8.40
C THR A 94 0.60 10.75 8.45
N ILE A 95 0.07 11.88 8.00
CA ILE A 95 -1.38 12.10 7.93
C ILE A 95 -2.02 11.04 7.02
N SER A 96 -1.41 10.80 5.86
CA SER A 96 -1.95 9.92 4.82
C SER A 96 -1.97 8.45 5.22
N LEU A 97 -0.89 7.94 5.82
CA LEU A 97 -0.73 6.53 6.12
C LEU A 97 -1.19 6.15 7.53
N LYS A 98 -1.10 7.08 8.48
CA LYS A 98 -1.45 6.79 9.88
C LYS A 98 -2.90 7.10 10.23
N TRP A 99 -3.49 8.15 9.63
CA TRP A 99 -4.79 8.68 10.05
C TRP A 99 -5.92 8.43 9.05
N THR A 100 -5.63 8.07 7.80
CA THR A 100 -6.69 7.78 6.83
C THR A 100 -7.26 6.37 6.98
N ARG A 101 -8.44 6.16 6.44
CA ARG A 101 -9.09 4.84 6.38
C ARG A 101 -8.27 3.92 5.49
N VAL A 102 -8.31 2.62 5.80
CA VAL A 102 -7.65 1.56 5.02
C VAL A 102 -8.57 0.96 3.94
N ASP A 103 -9.88 1.21 4.03
CA ASP A 103 -10.88 0.78 3.05
C ASP A 103 -11.10 1.84 1.96
N ASP A 104 -10.02 2.25 1.31
CA ASP A 104 -10.04 3.22 0.20
C ASP A 104 -10.57 2.57 -1.09
N GLU A 105 -11.17 3.38 -1.98
CA GLU A 105 -11.63 2.99 -3.32
C GLU A 105 -10.53 2.35 -4.19
N GLY A 106 -9.26 2.56 -3.85
CA GLY A 106 -8.11 1.97 -4.52
C GLY A 106 -7.82 0.52 -4.14
N LEU A 107 -8.56 -0.08 -3.20
CA LEU A 107 -8.37 -1.44 -2.73
C LEU A 107 -9.64 -2.26 -2.90
N GLU A 108 -9.51 -3.45 -3.47
CA GLU A 108 -10.58 -4.44 -3.58
C GLU A 108 -10.31 -5.58 -2.61
N PHE A 109 -11.29 -5.83 -1.74
CA PHE A 109 -11.21 -6.89 -0.74
C PHE A 109 -12.04 -8.09 -1.19
N SER A 110 -11.46 -9.28 -1.15
CA SER A 110 -12.12 -10.51 -1.59
C SER A 110 -11.64 -11.73 -0.82
N ASN A 111 -12.35 -12.82 -1.02
CA ASN A 111 -11.89 -14.13 -0.59
C ASN A 111 -11.63 -14.98 -1.84
N PRO A 112 -10.47 -15.63 -1.98
CA PRO A 112 -10.22 -16.56 -3.08
C PRO A 112 -11.22 -17.70 -3.01
N ALA A 113 -11.69 -18.17 -4.18
CA ALA A 113 -12.60 -19.29 -4.28
C ALA A 113 -11.99 -20.51 -3.57
N GLY A 114 -12.70 -21.09 -2.60
CA GLY A 114 -12.25 -22.23 -1.79
C GLY A 114 -11.61 -21.88 -0.44
N ALA A 115 -11.38 -20.64 -0.13
CA ALA A 115 -10.95 -20.24 1.22
C ALA A 115 -12.18 -20.17 2.14
N ALA A 116 -12.44 -21.23 2.87
CA ALA A 116 -13.40 -21.20 3.96
C ALA A 116 -13.03 -20.05 4.94
N ALA A 117 -14.01 -19.28 5.35
CA ALA A 117 -13.84 -18.23 6.36
C ALA A 117 -13.33 -18.87 7.66
N GLN A 118 -12.03 -18.87 7.87
CA GLN A 118 -11.48 -19.24 9.18
C GLN A 118 -11.78 -18.08 10.13
N LYS A 119 -12.54 -18.40 11.16
CA LYS A 119 -12.74 -17.52 12.31
C LYS A 119 -11.35 -17.03 12.79
N PRO A 120 -11.15 -15.74 13.04
CA PRO A 120 -9.89 -15.26 13.59
C PRO A 120 -9.59 -16.03 14.89
N LYS A 121 -8.42 -16.67 14.95
CA LYS A 121 -7.95 -17.30 16.20
C LYS A 121 -7.78 -16.21 17.23
N SER A 122 -8.39 -16.38 18.40
CA SER A 122 -8.20 -15.45 19.50
C SER A 122 -6.72 -15.49 19.94
N LEU A 123 -6.20 -14.35 20.42
CA LEU A 123 -4.83 -14.28 20.97
C LEU A 123 -4.56 -15.35 22.05
N LYS A 124 -5.61 -15.81 22.74
CA LYS A 124 -5.54 -16.89 23.75
C LYS A 124 -5.28 -18.26 23.12
N GLU A 125 -5.77 -18.53 21.92
CA GLU A 125 -5.54 -19.81 21.21
C GLU A 125 -4.13 -19.88 20.59
N VAL A 126 -3.57 -18.73 20.19
CA VAL A 126 -2.18 -18.68 19.69
C VAL A 126 -1.19 -18.91 20.81
N ALA A 127 -1.42 -18.37 22.01
CA ALA A 127 -0.57 -18.55 23.18
C ALA A 127 -0.63 -19.97 23.77
N ALA A 128 -1.68 -20.74 23.50
CA ALA A 128 -1.81 -22.13 23.97
C ALA A 128 -1.16 -23.15 23.04
N SER A 129 -0.71 -22.77 21.84
CA SER A 129 -0.08 -23.63 20.84
C SER A 129 1.43 -23.45 20.71
N SER A 130 2.04 -22.64 21.59
CA SER A 130 3.48 -22.44 21.73
C SER A 130 4.00 -23.10 22.98
#